data_20eb053b1cb37b083c75d5045e1f0604
#
_entry.id   20eb053b1cb37b083c75d5045e1f0604
#
_cell.length_a   1.000
_cell.length_b   1.000
_cell.length_c   1.000
_cell.angle_alpha   90.00
_cell.angle_beta   90.00
_cell.angle_gamma   90.00
#
_symmetry.space_group_name_H-M   'P 1'
#
loop_
_entity.id
_entity.type
_entity.pdbx_description
1 polymer ?
#
loop_
_entity_poly.entity_id
_entity_poly.type
_entity_poly.pdbx_seq_one_letter_code
_entity_poly.pdbx_strand_id
1 'polypeptide(L)'
;NTPIERYIQSMAKYTSASTDAYKTHLTQCRIFTSFTDSLIHCDVRRNGDTLKLKLPLTSSILSNTPKAHYKILRDSIGYVCIESMMDNVVENFKQAYNQVCSLPYLIIDVRGNGGGNSNNGRLIAEYLLKEPQEHCVGGNITPQPNVYSGKLFLLTSNHTFSAAESFTIDLKESGYVTL
;
A
#
# COMPACT_ATOMS: atom_id res chain seq x y z
N ASN A 1 31.51 -3.29 -14.30
CA ASN A 1 30.67 -3.26 -13.08
C ASN A 1 30.18 -1.84 -12.87
N THR A 2 28.88 -1.63 -12.99
CA THR A 2 28.25 -0.34 -12.71
C THR A 2 27.84 -0.30 -11.25
N PRO A 3 28.26 0.70 -10.46
CA PRO A 3 27.75 0.87 -9.11
C PRO A 3 26.22 0.96 -9.10
N ILE A 4 25.59 0.39 -8.08
CA ILE A 4 24.14 0.31 -7.99
C ILE A 4 23.48 1.70 -8.04
N GLU A 5 24.10 2.70 -7.46
CA GLU A 5 23.62 4.08 -7.44
C GLU A 5 23.53 4.66 -8.86
N ARG A 6 24.53 4.41 -9.71
CA ARG A 6 24.50 4.84 -11.11
C ARG A 6 23.43 4.11 -11.90
N TYR A 7 23.21 2.84 -11.62
CA TYR A 7 22.14 2.07 -12.24
C TYR A 7 20.78 2.65 -11.86
N ILE A 8 20.54 2.90 -10.56
CA ILE A 8 19.32 3.52 -10.06
C ILE A 8 19.09 4.89 -10.73
N GLN A 9 20.10 5.75 -10.77
CA GLN A 9 20.01 7.06 -11.43
C GLN A 9 19.69 6.96 -12.92
N SER A 10 20.24 5.97 -13.62
CA SER A 10 19.94 5.75 -15.02
C SER A 10 18.50 5.30 -15.26
N MET A 11 17.97 4.44 -14.39
CA MET A 11 16.59 3.94 -14.44
C MET A 11 15.56 4.98 -14.00
N ALA A 12 15.94 5.91 -13.11
CA ALA A 12 15.07 6.98 -12.65
C ALA A 12 14.56 7.89 -13.79
N LYS A 13 15.29 7.98 -14.91
CA LYS A 13 14.86 8.72 -16.11
C LYS A 13 13.56 8.17 -16.71
N TYR A 14 13.33 6.87 -16.55
CA TYR A 14 12.18 6.16 -17.10
C TYR A 14 11.10 5.87 -16.05
N THR A 15 11.24 6.43 -14.85
CA THR A 15 10.29 6.27 -13.76
C THR A 15 9.58 7.59 -13.50
N SER A 16 8.26 7.62 -13.66
CA SER A 16 7.42 8.78 -13.30
C SER A 16 6.88 8.60 -11.89
N ALA A 17 6.94 9.67 -11.09
CA ALA A 17 6.34 9.75 -9.77
C ALA A 17 6.15 11.21 -9.38
N SER A 18 5.19 11.50 -8.50
CA SER A 18 4.87 12.86 -8.06
C SER A 18 5.90 13.44 -7.07
N THR A 19 6.71 12.56 -6.43
CA THR A 19 7.78 12.96 -5.51
C THR A 19 9.08 12.21 -5.81
N ASP A 20 10.22 12.85 -5.53
CA ASP A 20 11.54 12.22 -5.72
C ASP A 20 11.73 11.00 -4.80
N ALA A 21 11.18 11.04 -3.58
CA ALA A 21 11.23 9.91 -2.65
C ALA A 21 10.49 8.69 -3.22
N TYR A 22 9.28 8.88 -3.74
CA TYR A 22 8.52 7.79 -4.35
C TYR A 22 9.15 7.31 -5.67
N LYS A 23 9.70 8.23 -6.47
CA LYS A 23 10.45 7.90 -7.68
C LYS A 23 11.65 7.00 -7.38
N THR A 24 12.41 7.34 -6.35
CA THR A 24 13.55 6.54 -5.89
C THR A 24 13.10 5.15 -5.45
N HIS A 25 12.04 5.06 -4.64
CA HIS A 25 11.47 3.80 -4.19
C HIS A 25 11.04 2.91 -5.36
N LEU A 26 10.25 3.43 -6.31
CA LEU A 26 9.82 2.68 -7.50
C LEU A 26 10.99 2.18 -8.34
N THR A 27 12.02 3.01 -8.49
CA THR A 27 13.22 2.64 -9.23
C THR A 27 13.97 1.51 -8.53
N GLN A 28 14.09 1.57 -7.20
CA GLN A 28 14.73 0.52 -6.41
C GLN A 28 13.95 -0.80 -6.48
N CYS A 29 12.63 -0.78 -6.42
CA CYS A 29 11.78 -1.97 -6.54
C CYS A 29 11.94 -2.68 -7.90
N ARG A 30 12.36 -1.94 -8.94
CA ARG A 30 12.54 -2.48 -10.30
C ARG A 30 13.94 -3.04 -10.59
N ILE A 31 14.90 -2.93 -9.69
CA ILE A 31 16.28 -3.39 -9.91
C ILE A 31 16.33 -4.88 -10.27
N PHE A 32 15.46 -5.69 -9.69
CA PHE A 32 15.40 -7.14 -9.90
C PHE A 32 14.27 -7.56 -10.84
N THR A 33 13.77 -6.64 -11.67
CA THR A 33 12.75 -6.95 -12.69
C THR A 33 13.34 -6.80 -14.08
N SER A 34 13.05 -7.72 -14.99
CA SER A 34 13.39 -7.64 -16.40
C SER A 34 12.31 -8.32 -17.24
N PHE A 35 12.08 -7.83 -18.46
CA PHE A 35 11.21 -8.46 -19.43
C PHE A 35 11.99 -9.33 -20.43
N THR A 36 13.31 -9.22 -20.46
CA THR A 36 14.18 -9.88 -21.44
C THR A 36 15.15 -10.86 -20.78
N ASP A 37 15.62 -10.54 -19.60
CA ASP A 37 16.63 -11.32 -18.91
C ASP A 37 16.02 -12.18 -17.81
N SER A 38 16.54 -13.38 -17.62
CA SER A 38 16.11 -14.30 -16.56
C SER A 38 17.00 -14.25 -15.31
N LEU A 39 18.20 -13.69 -15.45
CA LEU A 39 19.21 -13.65 -14.38
C LEU A 39 19.91 -12.27 -14.33
N ILE A 40 20.20 -11.80 -13.13
CA ILE A 40 21.14 -10.71 -12.88
C ILE A 40 22.40 -11.25 -12.18
N HIS A 41 23.55 -10.77 -12.65
CA HIS A 41 24.85 -10.99 -12.01
C HIS A 41 25.21 -9.75 -11.21
N CYS A 42 25.41 -9.89 -9.90
CA CYS A 42 25.79 -8.78 -9.05
C CYS A 42 26.90 -9.17 -8.06
N ASP A 43 27.73 -8.18 -7.76
CA ASP A 43 28.75 -8.28 -6.72
C ASP A 43 28.23 -7.57 -5.47
N VAL A 44 28.15 -8.30 -4.35
CA VAL A 44 27.68 -7.78 -3.05
C VAL A 44 28.84 -7.75 -2.08
N ARG A 45 29.11 -6.60 -1.45
CA ARG A 45 30.06 -6.49 -0.33
C ARG A 45 29.38 -6.84 0.98
N ARG A 46 30.00 -7.79 1.72
CA ARG A 46 29.55 -8.20 3.04
C ARG A 46 30.75 -8.49 3.93
N ASN A 47 30.88 -7.78 5.04
CA ASN A 47 31.97 -7.95 6.02
C ASN A 47 33.41 -7.84 5.42
N GLY A 48 33.59 -6.97 4.42
CA GLY A 48 34.85 -6.81 3.72
C GLY A 48 35.08 -7.71 2.50
N ASP A 49 34.31 -8.78 2.39
CA ASP A 49 34.35 -9.73 1.28
C ASP A 49 33.45 -9.33 0.12
N THR A 50 33.81 -9.74 -1.09
CA THR A 50 32.98 -9.59 -2.28
C THR A 50 32.36 -10.92 -2.68
N LEU A 51 31.04 -11.02 -2.60
CA LEU A 51 30.27 -12.17 -3.02
C LEU A 51 29.74 -11.95 -4.44
N LYS A 52 30.00 -12.88 -5.34
CA LYS A 52 29.42 -12.90 -6.71
C LYS A 52 28.12 -13.71 -6.68
N LEU A 53 27.03 -13.04 -6.95
CA LEU A 53 25.69 -13.65 -6.92
C LEU A 53 25.09 -13.71 -8.33
N LYS A 54 24.33 -14.77 -8.56
CA LYS A 54 23.41 -14.91 -9.70
C LYS A 54 22.02 -14.98 -9.12
N LEU A 55 21.19 -13.98 -9.40
CA LEU A 55 19.84 -13.90 -8.86
C LEU A 55 18.83 -14.04 -9.99
N PRO A 56 17.76 -14.81 -9.81
CA PRO A 56 16.68 -14.87 -10.79
C PRO A 56 15.96 -13.52 -10.85
N LEU A 57 15.64 -13.08 -12.05
CA LEU A 57 14.79 -11.93 -12.31
C LEU A 57 13.35 -12.41 -12.52
N THR A 58 12.40 -11.67 -12.01
CA THR A 58 10.98 -11.96 -12.23
C THR A 58 10.37 -10.91 -13.13
N SER A 59 9.51 -11.31 -14.06
CA SER A 59 8.74 -10.38 -14.89
C SER A 59 7.58 -9.72 -14.11
N SER A 60 7.16 -10.34 -13.02
CA SER A 60 6.16 -9.79 -12.10
C SER A 60 6.31 -10.45 -10.72
N ILE A 61 6.21 -9.63 -9.69
CA ILE A 61 5.95 -10.15 -8.33
C ILE A 61 4.43 -10.31 -8.24
N LEU A 62 3.90 -11.40 -8.78
CA LEU A 62 2.54 -11.83 -8.48
C LEU A 62 2.55 -12.40 -7.07
N SER A 63 2.38 -11.52 -6.09
CA SER A 63 2.14 -11.92 -4.72
C SER A 63 0.70 -12.42 -4.63
N ASN A 64 0.53 -13.73 -4.37
CA ASN A 64 -0.75 -14.32 -4.01
C ASN A 64 -1.18 -13.95 -2.57
N THR A 65 -0.47 -13.03 -1.91
CA THR A 65 -0.88 -12.53 -0.60
C THR A 65 -2.17 -11.73 -0.71
N PRO A 66 -3.09 -11.86 0.26
CA PRO A 66 -4.27 -11.02 0.32
C PRO A 66 -3.88 -9.54 0.29
N LYS A 67 -4.61 -8.72 -0.51
CA LYS A 67 -4.35 -7.28 -0.64
C LYS A 67 -4.76 -6.48 0.61
N ALA A 68 -5.53 -7.08 1.49
CA ALA A 68 -5.76 -6.59 2.85
C ALA A 68 -5.67 -7.76 3.83
N HIS A 69 -5.04 -7.52 4.98
CA HIS A 69 -4.88 -8.51 6.05
C HIS A 69 -4.93 -7.83 7.42
N TYR A 70 -5.24 -8.59 8.48
CA TYR A 70 -5.42 -8.05 9.81
C TYR A 70 -4.49 -8.67 10.84
N LYS A 71 -4.37 -7.97 11.96
CA LYS A 71 -3.79 -8.44 13.22
C LYS A 71 -4.59 -7.86 14.38
N ILE A 72 -4.64 -8.56 15.50
CA ILE A 72 -5.15 -8.03 16.77
C ILE A 72 -3.94 -7.75 17.65
N LEU A 73 -3.82 -6.51 18.12
CA LEU A 73 -2.73 -6.06 18.97
C LEU A 73 -3.27 -5.81 20.37
N ARG A 74 -2.62 -6.42 21.38
CA ARG A 74 -2.97 -6.24 22.81
C ARG A 74 -4.47 -6.45 23.10
N ASP A 75 -5.10 -7.41 22.42
CA ASP A 75 -6.50 -7.84 22.58
C ASP A 75 -7.58 -6.73 22.41
N SER A 76 -7.19 -5.51 22.10
CA SER A 76 -8.10 -4.35 22.01
C SER A 76 -7.92 -3.49 20.79
N ILE A 77 -6.87 -3.70 20.00
CA ILE A 77 -6.56 -2.89 18.83
C ILE A 77 -6.60 -3.77 17.57
N GLY A 78 -7.55 -3.50 16.69
CA GLY A 78 -7.57 -4.03 15.34
C GLY A 78 -6.52 -3.29 14.49
N TYR A 79 -5.78 -4.04 13.70
CA TYR A 79 -4.86 -3.50 12.71
C TYR A 79 -5.17 -4.15 11.38
N VAL A 80 -5.46 -3.34 10.37
CA VAL A 80 -5.69 -3.78 9.00
C VAL A 80 -4.69 -3.08 8.09
N CYS A 81 -3.84 -3.86 7.44
CA CYS A 81 -2.96 -3.37 6.38
C CYS A 81 -3.63 -3.57 5.03
N ILE A 82 -3.64 -2.53 4.21
CA ILE A 82 -4.15 -2.54 2.83
C ILE A 82 -2.96 -2.31 1.90
N GLU A 83 -2.48 -3.38 1.28
CA GLU A 83 -1.26 -3.41 0.46
C GLU A 83 -1.42 -2.70 -0.89
N SER A 84 -2.64 -2.69 -1.44
CA SER A 84 -2.93 -2.12 -2.76
C SER A 84 -4.44 -1.89 -2.90
N MET A 85 -4.84 -0.95 -3.76
CA MET A 85 -6.25 -0.74 -4.15
C MET A 85 -6.62 -1.54 -5.41
N MET A 86 -5.98 -2.68 -5.66
CA MET A 86 -6.19 -3.53 -6.84
C MET A 86 -6.95 -4.82 -6.49
N ASP A 87 -7.42 -5.49 -7.53
CA ASP A 87 -8.00 -6.84 -7.49
C ASP A 87 -9.08 -7.02 -6.41
N ASN A 88 -8.97 -8.09 -5.61
CA ASN A 88 -9.94 -8.49 -4.59
C ASN A 88 -9.76 -7.76 -3.25
N VAL A 89 -9.17 -6.53 -3.24
CA VAL A 89 -8.88 -5.81 -1.99
C VAL A 89 -10.12 -5.55 -1.14
N VAL A 90 -11.26 -5.23 -1.75
CA VAL A 90 -12.52 -4.97 -1.02
C VAL A 90 -12.98 -6.23 -0.29
N GLU A 91 -12.92 -7.38 -0.95
CA GLU A 91 -13.29 -8.66 -0.34
C GLU A 91 -12.31 -9.07 0.76
N ASN A 92 -11.01 -8.93 0.52
CA ASN A 92 -10.00 -9.18 1.55
C ASN A 92 -10.17 -8.24 2.75
N PHE A 93 -10.50 -6.95 2.49
CA PHE A 93 -10.78 -5.99 3.55
C PHE A 93 -12.02 -6.40 4.37
N LYS A 94 -13.12 -6.80 3.75
CA LYS A 94 -14.32 -7.26 4.45
C LYS A 94 -14.02 -8.43 5.37
N GLN A 95 -13.25 -9.41 4.88
CA GLN A 95 -12.83 -10.56 5.69
C GLN A 95 -11.99 -10.13 6.90
N ALA A 96 -11.02 -9.23 6.70
CA ALA A 96 -10.20 -8.67 7.77
C ALA A 96 -11.02 -7.81 8.74
N TYR A 97 -11.89 -6.95 8.22
CA TYR A 97 -12.76 -6.06 8.98
C TYR A 97 -13.68 -6.83 9.94
N ASN A 98 -14.30 -7.91 9.49
CA ASN A 98 -15.17 -8.74 10.32
C ASN A 98 -14.47 -9.33 11.57
N GLN A 99 -13.14 -9.44 11.55
CA GLN A 99 -12.37 -9.94 12.68
C GLN A 99 -12.02 -8.85 13.71
N VAL A 100 -12.12 -7.57 13.32
CA VAL A 100 -11.62 -6.45 14.13
C VAL A 100 -12.68 -5.37 14.39
N CYS A 101 -13.82 -5.38 13.71
CA CYS A 101 -14.83 -4.31 13.76
C CYS A 101 -15.48 -4.10 15.14
N SER A 102 -15.45 -5.10 16.01
CA SER A 102 -15.95 -5.02 17.39
C SER A 102 -14.93 -4.45 18.40
N LEU A 103 -13.69 -4.27 17.98
CA LEU A 103 -12.63 -3.77 18.87
C LEU A 103 -12.74 -2.25 19.05
N PRO A 104 -12.38 -1.69 20.22
CA PRO A 104 -12.53 -0.26 20.50
C PRO A 104 -11.60 0.64 19.69
N TYR A 105 -10.49 0.10 19.17
CA TYR A 105 -9.51 0.83 18.38
C TYR A 105 -9.23 0.09 17.08
N LEU A 106 -9.18 0.82 15.96
CA LEU A 106 -8.83 0.28 14.65
C LEU A 106 -7.75 1.15 13.99
N ILE A 107 -6.68 0.50 13.56
CA ILE A 107 -5.62 1.11 12.76
C ILE A 107 -5.76 0.59 11.34
N ILE A 108 -5.91 1.49 10.38
CA ILE A 108 -5.81 1.20 8.95
C ILE A 108 -4.44 1.65 8.47
N ASP A 109 -3.70 0.76 7.85
CA ASP A 109 -2.34 1.04 7.37
C ASP A 109 -2.28 0.97 5.85
N VAL A 110 -2.03 2.13 5.23
CA VAL A 110 -1.83 2.28 3.78
C VAL A 110 -0.43 2.80 3.45
N ARG A 111 0.53 2.69 4.38
CA ARG A 111 1.90 3.23 4.21
C ARG A 111 2.62 2.67 2.99
N GLY A 112 2.41 1.41 2.65
CA GLY A 112 3.01 0.77 1.47
C GLY A 112 2.11 0.72 0.24
N ASN A 113 0.93 1.34 0.28
CA ASN A 113 -0.09 1.22 -0.75
C ASN A 113 0.17 2.20 -1.91
N GLY A 114 0.62 1.67 -3.04
CA GLY A 114 0.88 2.44 -4.27
C GLY A 114 -0.37 2.80 -5.08
N GLY A 115 -1.57 2.54 -4.57
CA GLY A 115 -2.82 2.86 -5.25
C GLY A 115 -3.45 1.70 -6.02
N GLY A 116 -4.19 2.03 -7.07
CA GLY A 116 -4.94 1.11 -7.91
C GLY A 116 -6.27 1.72 -8.36
N ASN A 117 -7.38 1.02 -8.12
CA ASN A 117 -8.73 1.49 -8.43
C ASN A 117 -9.30 2.32 -7.27
N SER A 118 -9.57 3.61 -7.50
CA SER A 118 -10.13 4.51 -6.48
C SER A 118 -11.51 4.07 -5.99
N ASN A 119 -12.31 3.42 -6.83
CA ASN A 119 -13.60 2.87 -6.42
C ASN A 119 -13.47 1.80 -5.33
N ASN A 120 -12.36 1.05 -5.30
CA ASN A 120 -12.11 0.10 -4.22
C ASN A 120 -11.85 0.83 -2.89
N GLY A 121 -11.10 1.95 -2.91
CA GLY A 121 -10.93 2.81 -1.75
C GLY A 121 -12.26 3.37 -1.25
N ARG A 122 -13.11 3.87 -2.17
CA ARG A 122 -14.47 4.33 -1.88
C ARG A 122 -15.32 3.26 -1.18
N LEU A 123 -15.34 2.04 -1.71
CA LEU A 123 -16.10 0.92 -1.13
C LEU A 123 -15.58 0.49 0.26
N ILE A 124 -14.27 0.59 0.49
CA ILE A 124 -13.68 0.35 1.81
C ILE A 124 -14.07 1.46 2.79
N ALA A 125 -14.06 2.72 2.34
CA ALA A 125 -14.45 3.87 3.15
C ALA A 125 -15.89 3.79 3.66
N GLU A 126 -16.80 3.12 2.96
CA GLU A 126 -18.19 2.88 3.40
C GLU A 126 -18.30 2.12 4.74
N TYR A 127 -17.28 1.32 5.11
CA TYR A 127 -17.20 0.62 6.40
C TYR A 127 -16.59 1.46 7.51
N LEU A 128 -15.97 2.59 7.17
CA LEU A 128 -15.17 3.39 8.08
C LEU A 128 -15.76 4.78 8.34
N LEU A 129 -16.49 5.34 7.40
CA LEU A 129 -17.08 6.67 7.48
C LEU A 129 -18.51 6.58 8.02
N LYS A 130 -18.81 7.38 9.06
CA LYS A 130 -20.10 7.36 9.79
C LYS A 130 -21.18 8.16 9.08
N GLU A 131 -20.79 9.14 8.29
CA GLU A 131 -21.70 10.04 7.58
C GLU A 131 -21.50 9.92 6.07
N PRO A 132 -22.57 10.05 5.26
CA PRO A 132 -22.42 10.12 3.81
C PRO A 132 -21.60 11.32 3.40
N GLN A 133 -20.71 11.12 2.43
CA GLN A 133 -19.93 12.21 1.83
C GLN A 133 -19.62 11.93 0.36
N GLU A 134 -19.20 12.94 -0.37
CA GLU A 134 -18.73 12.80 -1.73
C GLU A 134 -17.30 12.23 -1.72
N HIS A 135 -17.04 11.26 -2.59
CA HIS A 135 -15.68 10.75 -2.82
C HIS A 135 -14.87 11.78 -3.59
N CYS A 136 -13.65 12.07 -3.16
CA CYS A 136 -12.80 13.14 -3.70
C CYS A 136 -12.50 13.03 -5.21
N VAL A 137 -12.65 11.85 -5.82
CA VAL A 137 -12.55 11.65 -7.27
C VAL A 137 -13.90 11.35 -7.94
N GLY A 138 -15.01 11.67 -7.27
CA GLY A 138 -16.38 11.56 -7.76
C GLY A 138 -17.12 10.30 -7.32
N GLY A 139 -18.42 10.45 -7.17
CA GLY A 139 -19.31 9.44 -6.61
C GLY A 139 -19.55 9.62 -5.11
N ASN A 140 -20.47 8.86 -4.55
CA ASN A 140 -20.86 8.97 -3.15
C ASN A 140 -20.30 7.82 -2.32
N ILE A 141 -19.88 8.14 -1.10
CA ILE A 141 -19.58 7.17 -0.04
C ILE A 141 -20.80 7.10 0.84
N THR A 142 -21.45 5.93 0.91
CA THR A 142 -22.63 5.70 1.74
C THR A 142 -22.27 4.70 2.82
N PRO A 143 -22.36 5.08 4.11
CA PRO A 143 -22.00 4.18 5.20
C PRO A 143 -22.72 2.85 5.16
N GLN A 144 -21.98 1.77 5.42
CA GLN A 144 -22.57 0.45 5.58
C GLN A 144 -23.33 0.35 6.91
N PRO A 145 -24.37 -0.52 7.03
CA PRO A 145 -25.09 -0.69 8.29
C PRO A 145 -24.22 -1.09 9.49
N ASN A 146 -23.09 -1.76 9.22
CA ASN A 146 -22.11 -2.19 10.21
C ASN A 146 -20.86 -1.32 10.22
N VAL A 147 -21.00 -0.01 9.98
CA VAL A 147 -19.88 0.95 9.99
C VAL A 147 -19.13 0.91 11.32
N TYR A 148 -17.82 1.09 11.27
CA TYR A 148 -16.97 1.09 12.45
C TYR A 148 -17.35 2.20 13.44
N SER A 149 -17.63 1.84 14.68
CA SER A 149 -18.09 2.77 15.72
C SER A 149 -16.99 3.23 16.68
N GLY A 150 -15.88 2.49 16.75
CA GLY A 150 -14.75 2.79 17.64
C GLY A 150 -13.86 3.94 17.18
N LYS A 151 -12.69 4.07 17.77
CA LYS A 151 -11.70 5.10 17.42
C LYS A 151 -10.82 4.62 16.27
N LEU A 152 -10.80 5.39 15.20
CA LEU A 152 -10.11 5.05 13.95
C LEU A 152 -8.81 5.85 13.80
N PHE A 153 -7.73 5.14 13.43
CA PHE A 153 -6.42 5.70 13.11
C PHE A 153 -6.03 5.29 11.69
N LEU A 154 -5.39 6.18 10.96
CA LEU A 154 -4.88 5.93 9.62
C LEU A 154 -3.38 6.16 9.58
N LEU A 155 -2.63 5.18 9.09
CA LEU A 155 -1.19 5.29 8.88
C LEU A 155 -0.89 5.48 7.39
N THR A 156 -0.22 6.57 7.08
CA THR A 156 0.23 6.93 5.73
C THR A 156 1.74 7.12 5.67
N SER A 157 2.30 7.15 4.48
CA SER A 157 3.71 7.48 4.25
C SER A 157 3.88 8.16 2.90
N ASN A 158 5.11 8.51 2.57
CA ASN A 158 5.49 8.98 1.23
C ASN A 158 5.35 7.92 0.11
N HIS A 159 5.01 6.69 0.45
CA HIS A 159 4.68 5.62 -0.50
C HIS A 159 3.17 5.41 -0.67
N THR A 160 2.33 6.05 0.14
CA THR A 160 0.89 6.12 -0.09
C THR A 160 0.63 6.95 -1.33
N PHE A 161 0.05 6.34 -2.38
CA PHE A 161 -0.01 7.00 -3.69
C PHE A 161 -1.33 6.74 -4.44
N SER A 162 -1.74 7.70 -5.31
CA SER A 162 -2.88 7.57 -6.24
C SER A 162 -4.19 7.23 -5.50
N ALA A 163 -4.86 6.13 -5.83
CA ALA A 163 -6.12 5.71 -5.19
C ALA A 163 -6.03 5.57 -3.65
N ALA A 164 -4.84 5.32 -3.10
CA ALA A 164 -4.63 5.31 -1.66
C ALA A 164 -4.57 6.73 -1.07
N GLU A 165 -4.12 7.73 -1.85
CA GLU A 165 -4.21 9.14 -1.46
C GLU A 165 -5.67 9.60 -1.45
N SER A 166 -6.45 9.25 -2.49
CA SER A 166 -7.89 9.56 -2.54
C SER A 166 -8.63 8.99 -1.33
N PHE A 167 -8.38 7.73 -0.99
CA PHE A 167 -8.91 7.10 0.22
C PHE A 167 -8.48 7.82 1.50
N THR A 168 -7.22 8.27 1.58
CA THR A 168 -6.70 9.04 2.72
C THR A 168 -7.41 10.39 2.86
N ILE A 169 -7.66 11.08 1.74
CA ILE A 169 -8.39 12.37 1.71
C ILE A 169 -9.80 12.17 2.26
N ASP A 170 -10.54 11.18 1.74
CA ASP A 170 -11.91 10.89 2.19
C ASP A 170 -11.97 10.66 3.71
N LEU A 171 -11.06 9.83 4.24
CA LEU A 171 -11.02 9.55 5.69
C LEU A 171 -10.64 10.79 6.51
N LYS A 172 -9.70 11.59 6.03
CA LYS A 172 -9.23 12.81 6.71
C LYS A 172 -10.33 13.87 6.77
N GLU A 173 -11.06 14.08 5.68
CA GLU A 173 -12.12 15.08 5.58
C GLU A 173 -13.30 14.79 6.50
N SER A 174 -13.49 13.53 6.92
CA SER A 174 -14.52 13.15 7.90
C SER A 174 -14.35 13.81 9.27
N GLY A 175 -13.15 14.25 9.63
CA GLY A 175 -12.82 14.97 10.86
C GLY A 175 -12.70 14.10 12.13
N TYR A 176 -13.01 12.81 12.09
CA TYR A 176 -12.91 11.91 13.25
C TYR A 176 -11.85 10.81 13.13
N VAL A 177 -11.11 10.79 12.05
CA VAL A 177 -9.97 9.90 11.84
C VAL A 177 -8.68 10.59 12.28
N THR A 178 -7.89 9.91 13.09
CA THR A 178 -6.56 10.40 13.49
C THR A 178 -5.50 9.89 12.52
N LEU A 179 -4.73 10.82 11.93
CA LEU A 179 -3.58 10.56 11.04
C LEU A 179 -2.29 10.48 11.83
#